data_7deb88b768d52b5cbaceb75ef0dddea9
#
_entry.id   7deb88b768d52b5cbaceb75ef0dddea9
#
_cell.length_a   1.000
_cell.length_b   1.000
_cell.length_c   1.000
_cell.angle_alpha   90.00
_cell.angle_beta   90.00
_cell.angle_gamma   90.00
#
_symmetry.space_group_name_H-M   'P 1'
#
loop_
_entity.id
_entity.type
_entity.pdbx_description
1 polymer ?
#
loop_
_entity_poly.entity_id
_entity_poly.type
_entity_poly.pdbx_seq_one_letter_code
_entity_poly.pdbx_strand_id
1 'polypeptide(L)'
;MIDDVEKQIYEVASKFAFVEKVETLLKTPNTIKIKLSITSTCFIQIYQNVQKNVKNYVVVFGNQRLFGRDCDGGAWHSHPIENPDSHDFAEDGKKEITLEDFLYEASEKLVLLGIL
;
A
#
# COMPACT_ATOMS: atom_id res chain seq x y z
N MET A 1 12.27 2.31 -16.31
CA MET A 1 12.22 1.89 -14.90
C MET A 1 10.84 2.11 -14.27
N ILE A 2 10.32 3.32 -14.32
CA ILE A 2 9.00 3.56 -13.69
C ILE A 2 7.88 2.80 -14.42
N ASP A 3 8.00 2.61 -15.73
CA ASP A 3 7.02 1.83 -16.48
C ASP A 3 6.98 0.37 -16.00
N ASP A 4 8.13 -0.21 -15.68
CA ASP A 4 8.20 -1.57 -15.15
C ASP A 4 7.57 -1.67 -13.75
N VAL A 5 7.78 -0.66 -12.93
CA VAL A 5 7.17 -0.58 -11.60
C VAL A 5 5.65 -0.51 -11.73
N GLU A 6 5.15 0.36 -12.61
CA GLU A 6 3.72 0.48 -12.88
C GLU A 6 3.11 -0.85 -13.33
N LYS A 7 3.75 -1.49 -14.31
CA LYS A 7 3.29 -2.77 -14.83
C LYS A 7 3.23 -3.84 -13.74
N GLN A 8 4.26 -3.92 -12.90
CA GLN A 8 4.33 -4.88 -11.82
C GLN A 8 3.21 -4.66 -10.80
N ILE A 9 2.92 -3.40 -10.46
CA ILE A 9 1.84 -3.09 -9.53
C ILE A 9 0.50 -3.54 -10.10
N TYR A 10 0.22 -3.26 -11.37
CA TYR A 10 -1.02 -3.70 -12.02
C TYR A 10 -1.12 -5.23 -12.05
N GLU A 11 -0.02 -5.91 -12.36
CA GLU A 11 -0.01 -7.38 -12.39
C GLU A 11 -0.29 -7.98 -11.01
N VAL A 12 0.34 -7.46 -9.97
CA VAL A 12 0.10 -7.93 -8.60
C VAL A 12 -1.34 -7.67 -8.18
N ALA A 13 -1.84 -6.46 -8.43
CA ALA A 13 -3.21 -6.09 -8.06
C ALA A 13 -4.25 -7.00 -8.74
N SER A 14 -3.99 -7.41 -9.98
CA SER A 14 -4.90 -8.26 -10.74
C SER A 14 -5.10 -9.66 -10.14
N LYS A 15 -4.22 -10.07 -9.24
CA LYS A 15 -4.33 -11.37 -8.55
C LYS A 15 -5.35 -11.37 -7.41
N PHE A 16 -5.83 -10.20 -7.02
CA PHE A 16 -6.70 -10.04 -5.85
C PHE A 16 -8.09 -9.60 -6.28
N ALA A 17 -9.07 -10.49 -6.09
CA ALA A 17 -10.45 -10.24 -6.51
C ALA A 17 -11.09 -9.06 -5.77
N PHE A 18 -10.62 -8.73 -4.56
CA PHE A 18 -11.18 -7.62 -3.80
C PHE A 18 -10.78 -6.25 -4.35
N VAL A 19 -9.78 -6.18 -5.20
CA VAL A 19 -9.40 -4.93 -5.88
C VAL A 19 -10.32 -4.77 -7.09
N GLU A 20 -11.21 -3.77 -7.04
CA GLU A 20 -12.19 -3.54 -8.09
C GLU A 20 -11.66 -2.69 -9.23
N LYS A 21 -10.76 -1.75 -8.92
CA LYS A 21 -10.25 -0.81 -9.91
C LYS A 21 -8.83 -0.39 -9.56
N VAL A 22 -8.00 -0.24 -10.59
CA VAL A 22 -6.62 0.25 -10.46
C VAL A 22 -6.47 1.51 -11.29
N GLU A 23 -5.97 2.58 -10.67
CA GLU A 23 -5.78 3.87 -11.33
C GLU A 23 -4.39 4.44 -11.03
N THR A 24 -3.69 4.88 -12.08
CA THR A 24 -2.45 5.64 -11.91
C THR A 24 -2.81 7.12 -11.73
N LEU A 25 -2.51 7.65 -10.55
CA LEU A 25 -2.83 9.05 -10.20
C LEU A 25 -1.70 10.01 -10.53
N LEU A 26 -0.45 9.55 -10.46
CA LEU A 26 0.73 10.36 -10.75
C LEU A 26 1.80 9.46 -11.32
N LYS A 27 2.47 9.93 -12.35
CA LYS A 27 3.60 9.22 -12.95
C LYS A 27 4.63 10.20 -13.45
N THR A 28 5.85 10.08 -12.96
CA THR A 28 7.03 10.83 -13.40
C THR A 28 8.14 9.83 -13.70
N PRO A 29 9.31 10.25 -14.20
CA PRO A 29 10.41 9.30 -14.41
C PRO A 29 10.86 8.55 -13.15
N ASN A 30 10.65 9.12 -11.97
CA ASN A 30 11.13 8.55 -10.71
C ASN A 30 10.02 8.22 -9.71
N THR A 31 8.79 8.63 -9.97
CA THR A 31 7.72 8.56 -8.98
C THR A 31 6.45 8.00 -9.59
N ILE A 32 5.73 7.19 -8.83
CA ILE A 32 4.42 6.70 -9.22
C ILE A 32 3.48 6.68 -8.01
N LYS A 33 2.23 7.06 -8.25
CA LYS A 33 1.16 6.95 -7.26
C LYS A 33 -0.01 6.21 -7.92
N ILE A 34 -0.44 5.12 -7.29
CA ILE A 34 -1.51 4.28 -7.81
C ILE A 34 -2.55 4.08 -6.71
N LYS A 35 -3.82 4.10 -7.11
CA LYS A 35 -4.97 3.86 -6.23
C LYS A 35 -5.61 2.53 -6.60
N LEU A 36 -5.77 1.66 -5.60
CA LEU A 36 -6.50 0.40 -5.71
C LEU A 36 -7.84 0.58 -5.00
N SER A 37 -8.92 0.70 -5.75
CA SER A 37 -10.27 0.86 -5.17
C SER A 37 -10.78 -0.49 -4.70
N ILE A 38 -11.28 -0.56 -3.46
CA ILE A 38 -11.79 -1.79 -2.85
C ILE A 38 -13.31 -1.70 -2.68
N THR A 39 -13.79 -0.64 -2.03
CA THR A 39 -15.22 -0.31 -1.91
C THR A 39 -15.38 1.16 -2.23
N SER A 40 -16.61 1.68 -2.17
CA SER A 40 -16.85 3.11 -2.39
C SER A 40 -16.16 4.00 -1.35
N THR A 41 -15.79 3.45 -0.19
CA THR A 41 -15.20 4.20 0.91
C THR A 41 -13.82 3.68 1.32
N CYS A 42 -13.33 2.61 0.71
CA CYS A 42 -12.05 2.00 1.06
C CYS A 42 -11.16 1.84 -0.17
N PHE A 43 -9.92 2.28 -0.06
CA PHE A 43 -8.92 2.08 -1.11
C PHE A 43 -7.52 1.92 -0.51
N ILE A 44 -6.63 1.36 -1.31
CA ILE A 44 -5.21 1.29 -0.98
C ILE A 44 -4.48 2.28 -1.88
N GLN A 45 -3.63 3.10 -1.30
CA GLN A 45 -2.77 4.00 -2.04
C GLN A 45 -1.34 3.50 -2.00
N ILE A 46 -0.73 3.42 -3.17
CA ILE A 46 0.65 2.99 -3.36
C ILE A 46 1.44 4.19 -3.88
N TYR A 47 2.54 4.50 -3.21
CA TYR A 47 3.47 5.54 -3.63
C TYR A 47 4.85 4.93 -3.69
N GLN A 48 5.58 5.16 -4.78
CA GLN A 48 6.98 4.74 -4.91
C GLN A 48 7.79 5.86 -5.53
N ASN A 49 8.97 6.09 -4.96
CA ASN A 49 10.00 6.94 -5.55
C ASN A 49 11.25 6.08 -5.69
N VAL A 50 11.58 5.69 -6.92
CA VAL A 50 12.69 4.76 -7.19
C VAL A 50 14.05 5.38 -6.97
N GLN A 51 14.17 6.70 -7.08
CA GLN A 51 15.43 7.41 -6.87
C GLN A 51 15.77 7.50 -5.39
N LYS A 52 14.76 7.75 -4.55
CA LYS A 52 14.93 7.92 -3.09
C LYS A 52 14.74 6.62 -2.31
N ASN A 53 14.40 5.54 -2.98
CA ASN A 53 14.07 4.26 -2.34
C ASN A 53 12.96 4.42 -1.29
N VAL A 54 11.88 5.07 -1.70
CA VAL A 54 10.69 5.27 -0.86
C VAL A 54 9.55 4.42 -1.41
N LYS A 55 8.87 3.69 -0.54
CA LYS A 55 7.68 2.91 -0.86
C LYS A 55 6.67 3.08 0.26
N ASN A 56 5.46 3.48 -0.07
CA ASN A 56 4.39 3.62 0.92
C ASN A 56 3.18 2.86 0.44
N TYR A 57 2.67 1.97 1.30
CA TYR A 57 1.43 1.24 1.08
C TYR A 57 0.49 1.62 2.22
N VAL A 58 -0.66 2.21 1.91
CA VAL A 58 -1.59 2.64 2.95
C VAL A 58 -3.03 2.27 2.58
N VAL A 59 -3.75 1.74 3.56
CA VAL A 59 -5.20 1.51 3.45
C VAL A 59 -5.90 2.72 4.02
N VAL A 60 -6.81 3.30 3.23
CA VAL A 60 -7.61 4.46 3.60
C VAL A 60 -9.08 4.04 3.65
N PHE A 61 -9.77 4.36 4.74
CA PHE A 61 -11.18 4.08 4.91
C PHE A 61 -11.87 5.32 5.47
N GLY A 62 -12.93 5.78 4.78
CA GLY A 62 -13.64 6.98 5.22
C GLY A 62 -12.75 8.21 5.29
N ASN A 63 -11.86 8.38 4.33
CA ASN A 63 -10.88 9.49 4.24
C ASN A 63 -9.84 9.52 5.37
N GLN A 64 -9.70 8.43 6.12
CA GLN A 64 -8.71 8.30 7.19
C GLN A 64 -7.79 7.12 6.93
N ARG A 65 -6.51 7.30 7.29
CA ARG A 65 -5.55 6.20 7.25
C ARG A 65 -5.98 5.13 8.24
N LEU A 66 -6.07 3.89 7.77
CA LEU A 66 -6.44 2.76 8.62
C LEU A 66 -5.20 2.00 9.10
N PHE A 67 -4.31 1.66 8.20
CA PHE A 67 -3.01 1.07 8.51
C PHE A 67 -2.12 1.14 7.26
N GLY A 68 -0.83 0.88 7.42
CA GLY A 68 0.08 0.92 6.29
C GLY A 68 1.46 0.37 6.60
N ARG A 69 2.26 0.29 5.54
CA ARG A 69 3.67 -0.08 5.57
C ARG A 69 4.45 0.91 4.75
N ASP A 70 5.50 1.48 5.31
CA ASP A 70 6.32 2.46 4.65
C ASP A 70 7.79 2.04 4.66
N CYS A 71 8.44 2.25 3.52
CA CYS A 71 9.90 2.17 3.40
C CYS A 71 10.41 3.56 3.06
N ASP A 72 11.27 4.11 3.89
CA ASP A 72 11.81 5.46 3.72
C ASP A 72 13.34 5.37 3.67
N GLY A 73 13.90 5.51 2.46
CA GLY A 73 15.32 5.35 2.25
C GLY A 73 15.84 3.94 2.57
N GLY A 74 14.98 2.92 2.42
CA GLY A 74 15.33 1.53 2.73
C GLY A 74 14.99 1.07 4.14
N ALA A 75 14.54 1.98 5.01
CA ALA A 75 14.13 1.64 6.37
C ALA A 75 12.61 1.43 6.43
N TRP A 76 12.20 0.23 6.80
CA TRP A 76 10.79 -0.14 6.88
C TRP A 76 10.21 0.14 8.26
N HIS A 77 8.94 0.55 8.29
CA HIS A 77 8.14 0.66 9.51
C HIS A 77 6.67 0.47 9.16
N SER A 78 5.84 0.13 10.16
CA SER A 78 4.41 -0.01 9.97
C SER A 78 3.65 1.15 10.62
N HIS A 79 2.43 1.36 10.13
CA HIS A 79 1.43 2.24 10.75
C HIS A 79 0.30 1.32 11.21
N PRO A 80 0.24 0.96 12.51
CA PRO A 80 -0.71 -0.03 12.98
C PRO A 80 -2.14 0.51 13.05
N ILE A 81 -3.11 -0.41 12.98
CA ILE A 81 -4.54 -0.05 13.05
C ILE A 81 -4.86 0.70 14.34
N GLU A 82 -4.27 0.29 15.47
CA GLU A 82 -4.54 0.88 16.80
C GLU A 82 -4.16 2.36 16.84
N ASN A 83 -3.15 2.75 16.07
CA ASN A 83 -2.71 4.14 15.98
C ASN A 83 -2.06 4.37 14.60
N PRO A 84 -2.87 4.60 13.55
CA PRO A 84 -2.36 4.65 12.17
C PRO A 84 -1.37 5.80 11.91
N ASP A 85 -1.37 6.84 12.73
CA ASP A 85 -0.47 7.98 12.57
C ASP A 85 0.86 7.80 13.30
N SER A 86 1.01 6.73 14.09
CA SER A 86 2.28 6.41 14.73
C SER A 86 3.16 5.55 13.83
N HIS A 87 4.46 5.51 14.14
CA HIS A 87 5.42 4.67 13.42
C HIS A 87 5.82 3.51 14.34
N ASP A 88 5.66 2.29 13.84
CA ASP A 88 6.05 1.08 14.56
C ASP A 88 7.35 0.53 13.96
N PHE A 89 8.44 0.63 14.71
CA PHE A 89 9.76 0.11 14.35
C PHE A 89 10.07 -1.22 15.03
N ALA A 90 9.07 -1.91 15.58
CA ALA A 90 9.23 -3.26 16.12
C ALA A 90 9.63 -4.24 15.01
N GLU A 91 10.04 -5.44 15.40
CA GLU A 91 10.58 -6.47 14.48
C GLU A 91 9.69 -6.66 13.24
N ASP A 92 8.39 -6.85 13.43
CA ASP A 92 7.45 -7.04 12.32
C ASP A 92 7.29 -5.78 11.46
N GLY A 93 7.32 -4.61 12.08
CA GLY A 93 7.18 -3.33 11.37
C GLY A 93 8.40 -3.00 10.52
N LYS A 94 9.58 -3.46 10.91
CA LYS A 94 10.83 -3.24 10.18
C LYS A 94 11.05 -4.24 9.06
N LYS A 95 10.27 -5.28 8.99
CA LYS A 95 10.43 -6.32 7.98
C LYS A 95 10.10 -5.78 6.59
N GLU A 96 10.97 -6.04 5.62
CA GLU A 96 10.68 -5.76 4.23
C GLU A 96 9.46 -6.55 3.79
N ILE A 97 8.55 -5.88 3.07
CA ILE A 97 7.31 -6.50 2.61
C ILE A 97 7.10 -6.16 1.14
N THR A 98 6.69 -7.15 0.35
CA THR A 98 6.29 -6.92 -1.05
C THR A 98 4.87 -6.37 -1.10
N LEU A 99 4.50 -5.79 -2.24
CA LEU A 99 3.11 -5.38 -2.44
C LEU A 99 2.15 -6.55 -2.33
N GLU A 100 2.52 -7.71 -2.87
CA GLU A 100 1.68 -8.91 -2.78
C GLU A 100 1.44 -9.30 -1.32
N ASP A 101 2.49 -9.31 -0.50
CA ASP A 101 2.38 -9.60 0.93
C ASP A 101 1.49 -8.58 1.63
N PHE A 102 1.64 -7.30 1.27
CA PHE A 102 0.81 -6.24 1.84
C PHE A 102 -0.67 -6.43 1.50
N LEU A 103 -0.97 -6.84 0.27
CA LEU A 103 -2.35 -7.08 -0.14
C LEU A 103 -2.97 -8.27 0.60
N TYR A 104 -2.20 -9.32 0.88
CA TYR A 104 -2.66 -10.42 1.73
C TYR A 104 -2.94 -9.92 3.15
N GLU A 105 -2.01 -9.17 3.73
CA GLU A 105 -2.19 -8.57 5.07
C GLU A 105 -3.42 -7.69 5.11
N ALA A 106 -3.61 -6.84 4.09
CA ALA A 106 -4.76 -5.95 3.99
C ALA A 106 -6.07 -6.74 3.91
N SER A 107 -6.12 -7.80 3.11
CA SER A 107 -7.32 -8.60 2.98
C SER A 107 -7.73 -9.23 4.31
N GLU A 108 -6.78 -9.77 5.07
CA GLU A 108 -7.06 -10.34 6.38
C GLU A 108 -7.61 -9.31 7.35
N LYS A 109 -6.98 -8.14 7.43
CA LYS A 109 -7.40 -7.07 8.34
C LYS A 109 -8.75 -6.50 7.97
N LEU A 110 -9.02 -6.32 6.67
CA LEU A 110 -10.29 -5.79 6.21
C LEU A 110 -11.44 -6.77 6.45
N VAL A 111 -11.20 -8.07 6.35
CA VAL A 111 -12.20 -9.08 6.72
C VAL A 111 -12.49 -9.01 8.22
N LEU A 112 -11.46 -8.94 9.06
CA LEU A 112 -11.63 -8.85 10.51
C LEU A 112 -12.39 -7.58 10.93
N LEU A 113 -12.24 -6.49 10.18
CA LEU A 113 -12.93 -5.24 10.45
C LEU A 113 -14.34 -5.17 9.85
N GLY A 114 -14.75 -6.20 9.10
CA GLY A 114 -16.06 -6.24 8.46
C GLY A 114 -16.18 -5.33 7.23
N ILE A 115 -15.08 -4.86 6.67
CA ILE A 115 -15.07 -4.04 5.44
C ILE A 115 -15.15 -4.93 4.20
N LEU A 116 -14.56 -6.10 4.27
CA LEU A 116 -14.62 -7.13 3.22
C LEU A 116 -15.48 -8.31 3.61
#